data_ed17f7f48030cc198ad1fb76a7451198
#
_entry.id   ed17f7f48030cc198ad1fb76a7451198
#
_cell.length_a   1.000
_cell.length_b   1.000
_cell.length_c   1.000
_cell.angle_alpha   90.00
_cell.angle_beta   90.00
_cell.angle_gamma   90.00
#
_symmetry.space_group_name_H-M   'P 1'
#
loop_
_entity.id
_entity.type
_entity.pdbx_description
1 polymer ?
#
loop_
_entity_poly.entity_id
_entity_poly.type
_entity_poly.pdbx_seq_one_letter_code
_entity_poly.pdbx_strand_id
1 'polypeptide(L)'
;MHRPSPPLPTIVLVHGAFTDASSWAGVIRLLHAAGLTVRAPANPLRGLAQDAAYIRSVVRAIEVPVVLVGHDYGGAVITHAATDADNVVALCYVAAFGLDAGECVLDITNRFAPVPAADVTFTADLPGGPDGELYIRKERFPQVYADDLPPGVKDVLAVAQRPIACSALTSRSGPPAWASKPSWYAIATADRMLSPTAQRFMAQRMAATEYVLDGSHAVVLSQPDAVVAMIREVAEQGDRGDVFAGTRQLPRPSEVDLPYAPRPWPSEAL
;
A
#
# COMPACT_ATOMS: atom_id res chain seq x y z
N MET A 1 -12.78 3.72 39.52
CA MET A 1 -13.56 3.23 38.34
C MET A 1 -12.56 3.03 37.20
N HIS A 2 -12.33 1.77 36.80
CA HIS A 2 -11.45 1.45 35.69
C HIS A 2 -12.18 1.89 34.41
N ARG A 3 -11.69 2.88 33.67
CA ARG A 3 -12.20 3.15 32.33
C ARG A 3 -11.87 1.92 31.46
N PRO A 4 -12.84 1.33 30.78
CA PRO A 4 -12.52 0.26 29.82
C PRO A 4 -11.53 0.81 28.81
N SER A 5 -10.50 0.03 28.49
CA SER A 5 -9.60 0.37 27.40
C SER A 5 -10.43 0.56 26.12
N PRO A 6 -10.17 1.60 25.33
CA PRO A 6 -10.88 1.77 24.08
C PRO A 6 -10.70 0.55 23.16
N PRO A 7 -11.63 0.30 22.25
CA PRO A 7 -11.52 -0.83 21.34
C PRO A 7 -10.32 -0.64 20.41
N LEU A 8 -9.57 -1.72 20.15
CA LEU A 8 -8.53 -1.70 19.12
C LEU A 8 -9.11 -1.28 17.77
N PRO A 9 -8.38 -0.49 16.98
CA PRO A 9 -8.85 -0.05 15.69
C PRO A 9 -8.99 -1.22 14.69
N THR A 10 -9.91 -1.09 13.74
CA THR A 10 -9.95 -1.95 12.56
C THR A 10 -8.88 -1.49 11.57
N ILE A 11 -8.08 -2.41 11.07
CA ILE A 11 -7.07 -2.15 10.04
C ILE A 11 -7.72 -2.32 8.65
N VAL A 12 -7.69 -1.29 7.83
CA VAL A 12 -8.18 -1.36 6.44
C VAL A 12 -6.99 -1.26 5.48
N LEU A 13 -6.73 -2.34 4.75
CA LEU A 13 -5.59 -2.50 3.84
C LEU A 13 -6.03 -2.20 2.40
N VAL A 14 -5.41 -1.21 1.75
CA VAL A 14 -5.74 -0.78 0.39
C VAL A 14 -4.55 -1.06 -0.53
N HIS A 15 -4.74 -2.03 -1.45
CA HIS A 15 -3.70 -2.43 -2.41
C HIS A 15 -3.47 -1.37 -3.50
N GLY A 16 -2.30 -1.43 -4.12
CA GLY A 16 -1.88 -0.58 -5.22
C GLY A 16 -2.26 -1.10 -6.60
N ALA A 17 -1.64 -0.51 -7.62
CA ALA A 17 -1.71 -0.95 -9.00
C ALA A 17 -0.99 -2.29 -9.21
N PHE A 18 -1.32 -2.99 -10.27
CA PHE A 18 -0.69 -4.24 -10.71
C PHE A 18 -0.84 -5.42 -9.75
N THR A 19 -1.58 -5.26 -8.65
CA THR A 19 -1.93 -6.30 -7.67
C THR A 19 -3.39 -6.14 -7.25
N ASP A 20 -3.85 -7.04 -6.40
CA ASP A 20 -5.15 -6.99 -5.76
C ASP A 20 -5.04 -7.18 -4.23
N ALA A 21 -6.18 -7.32 -3.56
CA ALA A 21 -6.24 -7.48 -2.11
C ALA A 21 -5.49 -8.72 -1.59
N SER A 22 -5.23 -9.73 -2.43
CA SER A 22 -4.48 -10.93 -2.04
C SER A 22 -3.00 -10.63 -1.79
N SER A 23 -2.47 -9.52 -2.30
CA SER A 23 -1.10 -9.06 -1.97
C SER A 23 -0.89 -8.85 -0.47
N TRP A 24 -1.95 -8.60 0.28
CA TRP A 24 -1.93 -8.45 1.72
C TRP A 24 -2.05 -9.77 2.51
N ALA A 25 -2.12 -10.95 1.85
CA ALA A 25 -2.41 -12.22 2.52
C ALA A 25 -1.48 -12.54 3.70
N GLY A 26 -0.18 -12.28 3.56
CA GLY A 26 0.80 -12.44 4.64
C GLY A 26 0.52 -11.51 5.82
N VAL A 27 0.32 -10.24 5.53
CA VAL A 27 0.01 -9.19 6.52
C VAL A 27 -1.31 -9.49 7.23
N ILE A 28 -2.37 -9.86 6.50
CA ILE A 28 -3.69 -10.21 7.08
C ILE A 28 -3.55 -11.34 8.08
N ARG A 29 -2.86 -12.42 7.71
CA ARG A 29 -2.67 -13.59 8.58
C ARG A 29 -1.97 -13.21 9.90
N LEU A 30 -0.92 -12.40 9.82
CA LEU A 30 -0.17 -11.95 10.99
C LEU A 30 -0.97 -10.98 11.87
N LEU A 31 -1.73 -10.07 11.28
CA LEU A 31 -2.61 -9.16 12.03
C LEU A 31 -3.73 -9.93 12.75
N HIS A 32 -4.34 -10.94 12.09
CA HIS A 32 -5.32 -11.82 12.73
C HIS A 32 -4.69 -12.60 13.89
N ALA A 33 -3.47 -13.13 13.72
CA ALA A 33 -2.74 -13.81 14.80
C ALA A 33 -2.43 -12.87 15.98
N ALA A 34 -2.32 -11.56 15.72
CA ALA A 34 -2.18 -10.52 16.75
C ALA A 34 -3.52 -10.04 17.34
N GLY A 35 -4.67 -10.64 16.97
CA GLY A 35 -5.99 -10.29 17.48
C GLY A 35 -6.60 -9.02 16.89
N LEU A 36 -6.05 -8.50 15.80
CA LEU A 36 -6.56 -7.29 15.14
C LEU A 36 -7.64 -7.64 14.11
N THR A 37 -8.67 -6.80 14.05
CA THR A 37 -9.70 -6.88 13.00
C THR A 37 -9.18 -6.25 11.72
N VAL A 38 -9.31 -6.96 10.59
CA VAL A 38 -8.77 -6.53 9.29
C VAL A 38 -9.86 -6.53 8.22
N ARG A 39 -9.83 -5.54 7.33
CA ARG A 39 -10.56 -5.52 6.06
C ARG A 39 -9.58 -5.18 4.92
N ALA A 40 -9.69 -5.88 3.80
CA ALA A 40 -8.88 -5.63 2.60
C ALA A 40 -9.82 -5.51 1.38
N PRO A 41 -10.48 -4.36 1.21
CA PRO A 41 -11.38 -4.15 0.08
C PRO A 41 -10.62 -4.17 -1.24
N ALA A 42 -11.27 -4.63 -2.31
CA ALA A 42 -10.73 -4.55 -3.66
C ALA A 42 -10.74 -3.08 -4.12
N ASN A 43 -9.55 -2.47 -4.24
CA ASN A 43 -9.40 -1.14 -4.80
C ASN A 43 -9.78 -1.17 -6.29
N PRO A 44 -10.73 -0.34 -6.78
CA PRO A 44 -11.21 -0.44 -8.15
C PRO A 44 -10.16 -0.14 -9.21
N LEU A 45 -9.19 0.75 -8.96
CA LEU A 45 -8.13 1.19 -9.87
C LEU A 45 -8.68 1.88 -11.14
N ARG A 46 -9.75 2.66 -11.01
CA ARG A 46 -10.49 3.28 -12.13
C ARG A 46 -10.46 4.81 -12.14
N GLY A 47 -9.99 5.44 -11.05
CA GLY A 47 -9.85 6.88 -10.93
C GLY A 47 -9.82 7.32 -9.48
N LEU A 48 -8.92 8.22 -9.13
CA LEU A 48 -8.62 8.58 -7.74
C LEU A 48 -9.86 8.97 -6.93
N ALA A 49 -10.74 9.80 -7.49
CA ALA A 49 -11.95 10.24 -6.80
C ALA A 49 -12.95 9.08 -6.57
N GLN A 50 -13.16 8.23 -7.58
CA GLN A 50 -14.06 7.08 -7.50
C GLN A 50 -13.51 6.02 -6.53
N ASP A 51 -12.23 5.70 -6.63
CA ASP A 51 -11.58 4.70 -5.80
C ASP A 51 -11.58 5.15 -4.33
N ALA A 52 -11.27 6.41 -4.07
CA ALA A 52 -11.34 7.00 -2.74
C ALA A 52 -12.77 7.02 -2.16
N ALA A 53 -13.77 7.34 -2.98
CA ALA A 53 -15.17 7.30 -2.57
C ALA A 53 -15.61 5.89 -2.17
N TYR A 54 -15.19 4.87 -2.93
CA TYR A 54 -15.46 3.47 -2.59
C TYR A 54 -14.80 3.08 -1.26
N ILE A 55 -13.50 3.36 -1.07
CA ILE A 55 -12.80 3.04 0.19
C ILE A 55 -13.43 3.81 1.36
N ARG A 56 -13.79 5.09 1.18
CA ARG A 56 -14.50 5.88 2.20
C ARG A 56 -15.82 5.25 2.61
N SER A 57 -16.58 4.68 1.67
CA SER A 57 -17.84 3.99 1.99
C SER A 57 -17.62 2.75 2.87
N VAL A 58 -16.55 1.99 2.60
CA VAL A 58 -16.14 0.84 3.43
C VAL A 58 -15.74 1.28 4.85
N VAL A 59 -14.99 2.37 4.95
CA VAL A 59 -14.53 2.94 6.23
C VAL A 59 -15.69 3.45 7.06
N ARG A 60 -16.61 4.21 6.47
CA ARG A 60 -17.80 4.76 7.16
C ARG A 60 -18.75 3.69 7.70
N ALA A 61 -18.71 2.48 7.17
CA ALA A 61 -19.48 1.33 7.67
C ALA A 61 -18.83 0.65 8.89
N ILE A 62 -17.71 1.18 9.40
CA ILE A 62 -16.98 0.66 10.57
C ILE A 62 -17.25 1.62 11.75
N GLU A 63 -17.82 1.09 12.83
CA GLU A 63 -18.22 1.90 14.00
C GLU A 63 -17.08 2.20 14.96
N VAL A 64 -15.97 1.45 14.89
CA VAL A 64 -14.78 1.61 15.74
C VAL A 64 -13.72 2.44 15.01
N PRO A 65 -12.68 2.97 15.72
CA PRO A 65 -11.56 3.63 15.07
C PRO A 65 -10.93 2.80 13.96
N VAL A 66 -10.44 3.46 12.91
CA VAL A 66 -9.83 2.82 11.73
C VAL A 66 -8.42 3.33 11.53
N VAL A 67 -7.49 2.41 11.28
CA VAL A 67 -6.17 2.69 10.71
C VAL A 67 -6.23 2.31 9.22
N LEU A 68 -6.02 3.29 8.33
CA LEU A 68 -5.92 3.06 6.90
C LEU A 68 -4.47 2.78 6.50
N VAL A 69 -4.24 1.69 5.79
CA VAL A 69 -2.93 1.30 5.28
C VAL A 69 -2.98 1.22 3.76
N GLY A 70 -2.16 1.98 3.07
CA GLY A 70 -2.09 1.99 1.61
C GLY A 70 -0.72 1.55 1.09
N HIS A 71 -0.73 0.66 0.09
CA HIS A 71 0.44 0.30 -0.68
C HIS A 71 0.37 0.96 -2.06
N ASP A 72 1.48 1.46 -2.58
CA ASP A 72 1.59 2.04 -3.91
C ASP A 72 0.50 3.12 -4.19
N TYR A 73 -0.29 2.99 -5.25
CA TYR A 73 -1.45 3.84 -5.55
C TYR A 73 -2.51 3.82 -4.42
N GLY A 74 -2.59 2.74 -3.65
CA GLY A 74 -3.44 2.67 -2.46
C GLY A 74 -3.16 3.79 -1.46
N GLY A 75 -1.94 4.32 -1.40
CA GLY A 75 -1.59 5.48 -0.59
C GLY A 75 -2.29 6.77 -1.04
N ALA A 76 -2.33 7.04 -2.35
CA ALA A 76 -3.10 8.16 -2.89
C ALA A 76 -4.60 8.00 -2.58
N VAL A 77 -5.12 6.78 -2.67
CA VAL A 77 -6.52 6.48 -2.36
C VAL A 77 -6.86 6.73 -0.90
N ILE A 78 -6.02 6.25 0.06
CA ILE A 78 -6.28 6.47 1.50
C ILE A 78 -6.16 7.94 1.88
N THR A 79 -5.25 8.69 1.24
CA THR A 79 -5.09 10.13 1.43
C THR A 79 -6.41 10.87 1.18
N HIS A 80 -7.12 10.49 0.12
CA HIS A 80 -8.41 11.06 -0.24
C HIS A 80 -9.59 10.47 0.53
N ALA A 81 -9.57 9.15 0.79
CA ALA A 81 -10.66 8.47 1.48
C ALA A 81 -10.82 8.97 2.93
N ALA A 82 -9.72 9.34 3.58
CA ALA A 82 -9.70 9.78 4.97
C ALA A 82 -10.11 11.24 5.20
N THR A 83 -10.26 12.06 4.16
CA THR A 83 -10.53 13.51 4.29
C THR A 83 -11.82 13.79 5.07
N ASP A 84 -12.90 13.04 4.78
CA ASP A 84 -14.21 13.18 5.41
C ASP A 84 -14.61 11.93 6.19
N ALA A 85 -13.65 11.26 6.83
CA ALA A 85 -13.86 10.05 7.61
C ALA A 85 -13.35 10.26 9.04
N ASP A 86 -14.24 10.68 9.95
CA ASP A 86 -13.91 11.04 11.32
C ASP A 86 -13.40 9.84 12.14
N ASN A 87 -13.84 8.62 11.80
CA ASN A 87 -13.38 7.39 12.43
C ASN A 87 -11.98 6.94 12.00
N VAL A 88 -11.36 7.57 10.98
CA VAL A 88 -9.95 7.30 10.64
C VAL A 88 -9.05 8.06 11.60
N VAL A 89 -8.27 7.30 12.38
CA VAL A 89 -7.37 7.85 13.41
C VAL A 89 -5.91 7.94 12.97
N ALA A 90 -5.52 7.16 11.95
CA ALA A 90 -4.13 7.12 11.47
C ALA A 90 -4.03 6.67 10.01
N LEU A 91 -2.95 7.08 9.34
CA LEU A 91 -2.61 6.71 7.96
C LEU A 91 -1.25 6.02 7.93
N CYS A 92 -1.17 4.86 7.28
CA CYS A 92 0.08 4.14 7.05
C CYS A 92 0.33 4.01 5.55
N TYR A 93 1.49 4.44 5.11
CA TYR A 93 1.95 4.36 3.73
C TYR A 93 3.03 3.29 3.63
N VAL A 94 2.92 2.34 2.72
CA VAL A 94 3.92 1.30 2.49
C VAL A 94 4.36 1.38 1.04
N ALA A 95 5.57 1.86 0.77
CA ALA A 95 6.07 2.10 -0.59
C ALA A 95 5.00 2.79 -1.47
N ALA A 96 4.41 3.90 -1.00
CA ALA A 96 3.12 4.38 -1.46
C ALA A 96 3.11 5.87 -1.84
N PHE A 97 2.15 6.27 -2.68
CA PHE A 97 1.95 7.67 -3.04
C PHE A 97 1.20 8.44 -1.95
N GLY A 98 1.85 9.44 -1.36
CA GLY A 98 1.25 10.39 -0.44
C GLY A 98 1.13 11.76 -1.10
N LEU A 99 0.16 11.92 -2.00
CA LEU A 99 0.00 13.12 -2.83
C LEU A 99 -0.39 14.35 -2.03
N ASP A 100 0.10 15.52 -2.45
CA ASP A 100 -0.35 16.82 -1.96
C ASP A 100 -1.47 17.37 -2.86
N ALA A 101 -2.14 18.44 -2.41
CA ALA A 101 -3.20 19.10 -3.17
C ALA A 101 -2.71 19.52 -4.57
N GLY A 102 -3.46 19.16 -5.60
CA GLY A 102 -3.15 19.45 -7.00
C GLY A 102 -2.14 18.53 -7.66
N GLU A 103 -1.46 17.63 -6.91
CA GLU A 103 -0.57 16.62 -7.50
C GLU A 103 -1.35 15.41 -8.06
N CYS A 104 -0.72 14.70 -8.99
CA CYS A 104 -1.14 13.38 -9.43
C CYS A 104 0.02 12.37 -9.33
N VAL A 105 -0.28 11.09 -9.45
CA VAL A 105 0.72 10.02 -9.42
C VAL A 105 1.83 10.26 -10.45
N LEU A 106 1.44 10.68 -11.66
CA LEU A 106 2.36 10.90 -12.77
C LEU A 106 3.35 12.05 -12.49
N ASP A 107 2.94 13.10 -11.75
CA ASP A 107 3.85 14.19 -11.37
C ASP A 107 5.01 13.67 -10.50
N ILE A 108 4.69 12.87 -9.49
CA ILE A 108 5.69 12.26 -8.60
C ILE A 108 6.56 11.27 -9.38
N THR A 109 5.95 10.41 -10.18
CA THR A 109 6.68 9.43 -10.99
C THR A 109 7.66 10.12 -11.92
N ASN A 110 7.25 11.13 -12.69
CA ASN A 110 8.11 11.85 -13.63
C ASN A 110 9.22 12.62 -12.93
N ARG A 111 8.95 13.19 -11.76
CA ARG A 111 9.95 13.95 -10.99
C ARG A 111 11.06 13.06 -10.45
N PHE A 112 10.78 11.81 -10.11
CA PHE A 112 11.71 10.92 -9.41
C PHE A 112 11.97 9.60 -10.16
N ALA A 113 11.54 9.48 -11.43
CA ALA A 113 11.66 8.24 -12.19
C ALA A 113 13.12 7.78 -12.32
N PRO A 114 13.44 6.56 -11.86
CA PRO A 114 14.78 6.00 -12.06
C PRO A 114 14.99 5.46 -13.48
N VAL A 115 13.91 5.14 -14.19
CA VAL A 115 13.89 4.59 -15.55
C VAL A 115 12.69 5.16 -16.30
N PRO A 116 12.79 5.42 -17.63
CA PRO A 116 11.65 5.87 -18.43
C PRO A 116 10.48 4.89 -18.34
N ALA A 117 9.28 5.39 -18.05
CA ALA A 117 8.10 4.56 -17.89
C ALA A 117 7.78 3.69 -19.13
N ALA A 118 8.05 4.22 -20.33
CA ALA A 118 7.86 3.52 -21.60
C ALA A 118 8.68 2.22 -21.75
N ASP A 119 9.81 2.11 -21.04
CA ASP A 119 10.65 0.90 -21.06
C ASP A 119 10.10 -0.20 -20.13
N VAL A 120 9.24 0.19 -19.21
CA VAL A 120 8.73 -0.69 -18.13
C VAL A 120 7.28 -1.06 -18.34
N THR A 121 6.47 -0.13 -18.87
CA THR A 121 5.01 -0.28 -18.98
C THR A 121 4.52 -0.25 -20.42
N PHE A 122 3.28 -0.67 -20.60
CA PHE A 122 2.52 -0.49 -21.85
C PHE A 122 1.06 -0.22 -21.52
N THR A 123 0.36 0.46 -22.43
CA THR A 123 -1.07 0.72 -22.31
C THR A 123 -1.83 -0.23 -23.25
N ALA A 124 -2.89 -0.82 -22.73
CA ALA A 124 -3.87 -1.57 -23.53
C ALA A 124 -5.20 -0.80 -23.56
N ASP A 125 -5.91 -0.88 -24.67
CA ASP A 125 -7.24 -0.28 -24.79
C ASP A 125 -8.23 -0.97 -23.87
N LEU A 126 -9.02 -0.18 -23.14
CA LEU A 126 -10.11 -0.68 -22.31
C LEU A 126 -11.42 -0.55 -23.12
N PRO A 127 -12.07 -1.66 -23.52
CA PRO A 127 -13.34 -1.59 -24.23
C PRO A 127 -14.41 -0.85 -23.40
N GLY A 128 -14.96 0.23 -23.97
CA GLY A 128 -16.02 1.03 -23.34
C GLY A 128 -15.54 2.01 -22.25
N GLY A 129 -14.22 2.13 -22.04
CA GLY A 129 -13.63 3.14 -21.15
C GLY A 129 -13.07 4.33 -21.92
N PRO A 130 -13.00 5.53 -21.30
CA PRO A 130 -12.42 6.72 -21.93
C PRO A 130 -10.90 6.63 -22.07
N ASP A 131 -10.26 5.72 -21.32
CA ASP A 131 -8.81 5.62 -21.14
C ASP A 131 -8.34 4.17 -21.30
N GLY A 132 -7.07 4.01 -21.69
CA GLY A 132 -6.41 2.72 -21.64
C GLY A 132 -6.11 2.26 -20.21
N GLU A 133 -5.74 1.02 -20.10
CA GLU A 133 -5.21 0.41 -18.87
C GLU A 133 -3.70 0.26 -18.95
N LEU A 134 -3.00 0.64 -17.88
CA LEU A 134 -1.56 0.49 -17.77
C LEU A 134 -1.20 -0.86 -17.15
N TYR A 135 -0.25 -1.54 -17.78
CA TYR A 135 0.37 -2.79 -17.33
C TYR A 135 1.88 -2.62 -17.23
N ILE A 136 2.52 -3.36 -16.35
CA ILE A 136 3.97 -3.58 -16.40
C ILE A 136 4.25 -4.66 -17.45
N ARG A 137 5.26 -4.46 -18.32
CA ARG A 137 5.73 -5.49 -19.25
C ARG A 137 6.14 -6.74 -18.48
N LYS A 138 5.61 -7.91 -18.86
CA LYS A 138 5.81 -9.18 -18.16
C LYS A 138 7.31 -9.43 -17.89
N GLU A 139 8.16 -9.16 -18.86
CA GLU A 139 9.61 -9.39 -18.80
C GLU A 139 10.32 -8.43 -17.84
N ARG A 140 9.70 -7.28 -17.56
CA ARG A 140 10.23 -6.26 -16.65
C ARG A 140 9.72 -6.41 -15.24
N PHE A 141 8.54 -7.01 -15.06
CA PHE A 141 7.84 -7.12 -13.78
C PHE A 141 8.73 -7.69 -12.65
N PRO A 142 9.43 -8.82 -12.83
CA PRO A 142 10.29 -9.39 -11.79
C PRO A 142 11.35 -8.43 -11.27
N GLN A 143 11.93 -7.63 -12.16
CA GLN A 143 13.04 -6.74 -11.83
C GLN A 143 12.60 -5.42 -11.20
N VAL A 144 11.46 -4.87 -11.62
CA VAL A 144 11.05 -3.53 -11.20
C VAL A 144 10.08 -3.56 -10.03
N TYR A 145 9.23 -4.60 -9.95
CA TYR A 145 8.17 -4.69 -8.95
C TYR A 145 8.53 -5.63 -7.78
N ALA A 146 9.13 -6.79 -8.06
CA ALA A 146 9.20 -7.90 -7.12
C ALA A 146 10.59 -8.58 -7.06
N ASP A 147 11.68 -7.80 -7.13
CA ASP A 147 13.05 -8.32 -7.30
C ASP A 147 13.49 -9.25 -6.16
N ASP A 148 12.98 -9.03 -4.97
CA ASP A 148 13.29 -9.78 -3.73
C ASP A 148 12.36 -10.98 -3.47
N LEU A 149 11.40 -11.27 -4.36
CA LEU A 149 10.53 -12.45 -4.23
C LEU A 149 11.10 -13.70 -4.94
N PRO A 150 10.71 -14.91 -4.52
CA PRO A 150 11.08 -16.14 -5.22
C PRO A 150 10.64 -16.17 -6.69
N PRO A 151 11.40 -16.78 -7.61
CA PRO A 151 11.10 -16.78 -9.05
C PRO A 151 9.66 -17.22 -9.39
N GLY A 152 9.18 -18.33 -8.84
CA GLY A 152 7.83 -18.83 -9.12
C GLY A 152 6.71 -17.89 -8.66
N VAL A 153 6.95 -17.08 -7.61
CA VAL A 153 6.01 -16.04 -7.17
C VAL A 153 6.02 -14.86 -8.15
N LYS A 154 7.20 -14.41 -8.57
CA LYS A 154 7.35 -13.32 -9.56
C LYS A 154 6.64 -13.64 -10.87
N ASP A 155 6.79 -14.89 -11.35
CA ASP A 155 6.19 -15.34 -12.61
C ASP A 155 4.66 -15.31 -12.56
N VAL A 156 4.07 -15.74 -11.43
CA VAL A 156 2.62 -15.65 -11.22
C VAL A 156 2.15 -14.21 -11.18
N LEU A 157 2.82 -13.36 -10.37
CA LEU A 157 2.44 -11.95 -10.24
C LEU A 157 2.53 -11.21 -11.59
N ALA A 158 3.55 -11.52 -12.41
CA ALA A 158 3.75 -10.89 -13.71
C ALA A 158 2.59 -11.16 -14.71
N VAL A 159 1.86 -12.25 -14.56
CA VAL A 159 0.71 -12.60 -15.44
C VAL A 159 -0.63 -12.35 -14.78
N ALA A 160 -0.69 -12.26 -13.46
CA ALA A 160 -1.91 -12.01 -12.69
C ALA A 160 -2.13 -10.52 -12.36
N GLN A 161 -1.43 -9.61 -13.05
CA GLN A 161 -1.54 -8.18 -12.82
C GLN A 161 -2.99 -7.69 -12.92
N ARG A 162 -3.41 -6.87 -11.96
CA ARG A 162 -4.60 -6.06 -12.07
C ARG A 162 -4.20 -4.67 -12.61
N PRO A 163 -4.56 -4.31 -13.83
CA PRO A 163 -4.15 -3.04 -14.42
C PRO A 163 -4.84 -1.85 -13.76
N ILE A 164 -4.23 -0.69 -13.92
CA ILE A 164 -4.78 0.58 -13.47
C ILE A 164 -5.20 1.43 -14.66
N ALA A 165 -6.35 2.09 -14.59
CA ALA A 165 -6.78 3.04 -15.61
C ALA A 165 -5.80 4.23 -15.69
N CYS A 166 -5.46 4.67 -16.90
CA CYS A 166 -4.55 5.79 -17.10
C CYS A 166 -5.05 7.08 -16.43
N SER A 167 -6.37 7.30 -16.39
CA SER A 167 -6.98 8.43 -15.68
C SER A 167 -6.71 8.42 -14.18
N ALA A 168 -6.55 7.26 -13.55
CA ALA A 168 -6.20 7.19 -12.13
C ALA A 168 -4.81 7.79 -11.83
N LEU A 169 -3.88 7.70 -12.79
CA LEU A 169 -2.53 8.23 -12.65
C LEU A 169 -2.43 9.73 -12.88
N THR A 170 -3.36 10.30 -13.66
CA THR A 170 -3.39 11.72 -14.03
C THR A 170 -4.40 12.52 -13.21
N SER A 171 -5.29 11.87 -12.46
CA SER A 171 -6.29 12.52 -11.60
C SER A 171 -5.61 13.35 -10.51
N ARG A 172 -6.02 14.64 -10.42
CA ARG A 172 -5.48 15.57 -9.42
C ARG A 172 -6.01 15.29 -8.02
N SER A 173 -5.10 15.29 -7.05
CA SER A 173 -5.41 15.16 -5.63
C SER A 173 -6.08 16.43 -5.10
N GLY A 174 -7.06 16.28 -4.21
CA GLY A 174 -7.61 17.35 -3.37
C GLY A 174 -6.76 17.59 -2.12
N PRO A 175 -7.29 18.32 -1.14
CA PRO A 175 -6.65 18.51 0.16
C PRO A 175 -6.32 17.14 0.80
N PRO A 176 -5.08 16.93 1.23
CA PRO A 176 -4.67 15.62 1.73
C PRO A 176 -5.02 15.41 3.20
N ALA A 177 -5.54 14.23 3.55
CA ALA A 177 -5.89 13.91 4.93
C ALA A 177 -4.67 13.84 5.87
N TRP A 178 -3.47 13.56 5.37
CA TRP A 178 -2.24 13.57 6.15
C TRP A 178 -1.87 14.95 6.71
N ALA A 179 -2.44 16.04 6.18
CA ALA A 179 -2.25 17.38 6.75
C ALA A 179 -2.89 17.54 8.15
N SER A 180 -3.84 16.68 8.51
CA SER A 180 -4.56 16.72 9.79
C SER A 180 -4.56 15.39 10.56
N LYS A 181 -4.09 14.31 9.95
CA LYS A 181 -4.06 12.98 10.58
C LYS A 181 -2.62 12.48 10.73
N PRO A 182 -2.27 11.87 11.87
CA PRO A 182 -0.95 11.29 12.08
C PRO A 182 -0.66 10.23 11.03
N SER A 183 0.57 10.24 10.52
CA SER A 183 0.98 9.41 9.38
C SER A 183 2.28 8.67 9.65
N TRP A 184 2.37 7.45 9.13
CA TRP A 184 3.56 6.59 9.16
C TRP A 184 3.89 6.15 7.75
N TYR A 185 5.17 6.00 7.46
CA TYR A 185 5.64 5.68 6.14
C TYR A 185 6.74 4.61 6.16
N ALA A 186 6.47 3.45 5.57
CA ALA A 186 7.45 2.40 5.35
C ALA A 186 8.09 2.58 3.97
N ILE A 187 9.39 2.89 3.96
CA ILE A 187 10.20 3.16 2.78
C ILE A 187 10.88 1.87 2.34
N ALA A 188 10.64 1.40 1.12
CA ALA A 188 11.29 0.26 0.52
C ALA A 188 12.58 0.69 -0.19
N THR A 189 13.76 0.26 0.31
CA THR A 189 15.05 0.80 -0.14
C THR A 189 15.51 0.30 -1.50
N ALA A 190 15.00 -0.84 -1.96
CA ALA A 190 15.30 -1.42 -3.27
C ALA A 190 14.14 -1.26 -4.28
N ASP A 191 13.19 -0.38 -4.00
CA ASP A 191 12.05 -0.12 -4.87
C ASP A 191 12.47 0.55 -6.19
N ARG A 192 12.12 -0.09 -7.31
CA ARG A 192 12.38 0.40 -8.66
C ARG A 192 11.13 0.88 -9.40
N MET A 193 9.95 0.79 -8.78
CA MET A 193 8.71 1.37 -9.29
C MET A 193 8.50 2.78 -8.74
N LEU A 194 8.51 2.93 -7.42
CA LEU A 194 8.45 4.20 -6.72
C LEU A 194 9.76 4.44 -6.00
N SER A 195 10.64 5.27 -6.58
CA SER A 195 12.00 5.41 -6.06
C SER A 195 12.04 5.73 -4.56
N PRO A 196 13.01 5.18 -3.81
CA PRO A 196 13.16 5.49 -2.38
C PRO A 196 13.32 6.99 -2.10
N THR A 197 13.85 7.75 -3.07
CA THR A 197 13.95 9.21 -2.98
C THR A 197 12.58 9.87 -3.03
N ALA A 198 11.67 9.41 -3.89
CA ALA A 198 10.29 9.87 -3.93
C ALA A 198 9.55 9.54 -2.63
N GLN A 199 9.74 8.31 -2.13
CA GLN A 199 9.15 7.86 -0.87
C GLN A 199 9.58 8.75 0.30
N ARG A 200 10.88 9.01 0.45
CA ARG A 200 11.39 9.93 1.49
C ARG A 200 10.87 11.36 1.33
N PHE A 201 10.85 11.87 0.10
CA PHE A 201 10.29 13.20 -0.17
C PHE A 201 8.84 13.32 0.33
N MET A 202 8.00 12.32 0.04
CA MET A 202 6.61 12.31 0.49
C MET A 202 6.50 12.12 2.00
N ALA A 203 7.26 11.20 2.60
CA ALA A 203 7.28 10.97 4.04
C ALA A 203 7.67 12.24 4.83
N GLN A 204 8.72 12.94 4.40
CA GLN A 204 9.22 14.16 5.06
C GLN A 204 8.19 15.29 5.00
N ARG A 205 7.57 15.55 3.84
CA ARG A 205 6.56 16.62 3.74
C ARG A 205 5.30 16.35 4.55
N MET A 206 4.95 15.08 4.76
CA MET A 206 3.85 14.66 5.64
C MET A 206 4.22 14.69 7.12
N ALA A 207 5.49 14.97 7.46
CA ALA A 207 6.04 14.78 8.82
C ALA A 207 5.72 13.37 9.35
N ALA A 208 5.73 12.35 8.49
CA ALA A 208 5.42 10.98 8.84
C ALA A 208 6.53 10.36 9.69
N THR A 209 6.17 9.44 10.60
CA THR A 209 7.15 8.56 11.24
C THR A 209 7.66 7.57 10.21
N GLU A 210 8.98 7.60 9.92
CA GLU A 210 9.59 6.78 8.88
C GLU A 210 10.04 5.43 9.42
N TYR A 211 9.76 4.38 8.64
CA TYR A 211 10.31 3.02 8.75
C TYR A 211 11.09 2.69 7.49
N VAL A 212 12.22 2.02 7.63
CA VAL A 212 13.08 1.65 6.50
C VAL A 212 13.08 0.14 6.36
N LEU A 213 12.61 -0.34 5.21
CA LEU A 213 12.52 -1.76 4.84
C LEU A 213 13.48 -2.05 3.70
N ASP A 214 14.32 -3.09 3.87
CA ASP A 214 15.27 -3.51 2.84
C ASP A 214 14.56 -4.47 1.86
N GLY A 215 13.78 -3.92 0.93
CA GLY A 215 12.94 -4.69 0.02
C GLY A 215 12.60 -3.96 -1.27
N SER A 216 12.05 -4.71 -2.23
CA SER A 216 11.53 -4.21 -3.50
C SER A 216 10.20 -3.46 -3.31
N HIS A 217 9.57 -3.07 -4.43
CA HIS A 217 8.22 -2.50 -4.39
C HIS A 217 7.19 -3.46 -3.77
N ALA A 218 7.38 -4.77 -3.96
CA ALA A 218 6.52 -5.81 -3.40
C ALA A 218 6.75 -6.09 -1.90
N VAL A 219 7.25 -5.14 -1.14
CA VAL A 219 7.64 -5.26 0.28
C VAL A 219 6.51 -5.79 1.18
N VAL A 220 5.26 -5.59 0.83
CA VAL A 220 4.08 -6.16 1.54
C VAL A 220 4.02 -7.69 1.44
N LEU A 221 4.61 -8.25 0.39
CA LEU A 221 4.71 -9.69 0.15
C LEU A 221 6.01 -10.28 0.70
N SER A 222 7.15 -9.57 0.53
CA SER A 222 8.47 -10.06 0.92
C SER A 222 8.77 -9.85 2.41
N GLN A 223 8.21 -8.81 3.04
CA GLN A 223 8.45 -8.46 4.44
C GLN A 223 7.17 -8.19 5.24
N PRO A 224 6.20 -9.12 5.24
CA PRO A 224 4.92 -8.92 5.92
C PRO A 224 5.08 -8.69 7.43
N ASP A 225 6.07 -9.32 8.07
CA ASP A 225 6.34 -9.17 9.52
C ASP A 225 6.74 -7.73 9.87
N ALA A 226 7.61 -7.11 9.05
CA ALA A 226 8.06 -5.74 9.27
C ALA A 226 6.91 -4.73 9.05
N VAL A 227 6.09 -4.97 8.02
CA VAL A 227 4.89 -4.16 7.78
C VAL A 227 3.90 -4.28 8.95
N VAL A 228 3.68 -5.50 9.46
CA VAL A 228 2.81 -5.74 10.62
C VAL A 228 3.36 -5.11 11.89
N ALA A 229 4.67 -5.14 12.11
CA ALA A 229 5.29 -4.48 13.27
C ALA A 229 4.95 -2.97 13.30
N MET A 230 5.07 -2.28 12.15
CA MET A 230 4.66 -0.88 12.02
C MET A 230 3.16 -0.71 12.30
N ILE A 231 2.30 -1.51 11.67
CA ILE A 231 0.83 -1.39 11.81
C ILE A 231 0.41 -1.60 13.27
N ARG A 232 1.00 -2.57 13.97
CA ARG A 232 0.71 -2.82 15.39
C ARG A 232 1.11 -1.66 16.27
N GLU A 233 2.30 -1.09 16.06
CA GLU A 233 2.72 0.10 16.79
C GLU A 233 1.72 1.25 16.60
N VAL A 234 1.25 1.47 15.36
CA VAL A 234 0.24 2.49 15.06
C VAL A 234 -1.09 2.19 15.74
N ALA A 235 -1.54 0.94 15.72
CA ALA A 235 -2.79 0.54 16.36
C ALA A 235 -2.77 0.77 17.89
N GLU A 236 -1.61 0.55 18.53
CA GLU A 236 -1.42 0.78 19.96
C GLU A 236 -1.27 2.28 20.31
N GLN A 237 -0.72 3.11 19.40
CA GLN A 237 -0.51 4.56 19.62
C GLN A 237 -1.75 5.38 19.29
N GLY A 238 -2.58 4.93 18.36
CA GLY A 238 -3.87 5.57 18.02
C GLY A 238 -4.76 5.75 19.26
N ASP A 239 -4.49 4.98 20.30
CA ASP A 239 -5.14 5.02 21.60
C ASP A 239 -4.59 6.10 22.57
N ARG A 240 -3.34 6.57 22.40
CA ARG A 240 -2.66 7.41 23.40
C ARG A 240 -2.59 8.90 23.07
N GLY A 241 -2.92 9.32 21.86
CA GLY A 241 -2.81 10.73 21.43
C GLY A 241 -1.37 11.28 21.33
N ASP A 242 -0.36 10.41 21.44
CA ASP A 242 1.05 10.80 21.39
C ASP A 242 1.57 10.79 19.94
N VAL A 243 1.97 11.97 19.45
CA VAL A 243 2.59 12.13 18.13
C VAL A 243 4.12 12.06 18.28
N PHE A 244 4.74 11.01 17.72
CA PHE A 244 6.20 10.91 17.66
C PHE A 244 6.72 11.19 16.24
N ALA A 245 7.65 12.12 16.12
CA ALA A 245 8.45 12.35 14.91
C ALA A 245 9.81 11.65 15.08
N GLY A 246 10.20 10.84 14.10
CA GLY A 246 11.53 10.21 14.09
C GLY A 246 11.63 9.07 13.06
N THR A 247 12.85 8.81 12.60
CA THR A 247 13.14 7.66 11.71
C THR A 247 13.46 6.43 12.54
N ARG A 248 12.73 5.31 12.30
CA ARG A 248 13.02 4.00 12.91
C ARG A 248 13.39 2.99 11.86
N GLN A 249 14.50 2.28 12.08
CA GLN A 249 14.88 1.12 11.31
C GLN A 249 14.38 -0.13 12.01
N LEU A 250 13.52 -0.90 11.34
CA LEU A 250 13.04 -2.18 11.86
C LEU A 250 14.14 -3.23 11.75
N PRO A 251 14.25 -4.18 12.70
CA PRO A 251 15.22 -5.27 12.64
C PRO A 251 14.97 -6.11 11.37
N ARG A 252 16.06 -6.60 10.77
CA ARG A 252 15.95 -7.58 9.67
C ARG A 252 15.21 -8.80 10.19
N PRO A 253 14.35 -9.44 9.38
CA PRO A 253 13.79 -10.73 9.75
C PRO A 253 14.93 -11.68 10.07
N SER A 254 14.96 -12.27 11.27
CA SER A 254 15.74 -13.49 11.50
C SER A 254 15.21 -14.53 10.52
N GLU A 255 16.13 -15.38 10.00
CA GLU A 255 15.77 -16.53 9.16
C GLU A 255 14.69 -17.37 9.85
N VAL A 256 13.43 -16.98 9.65
CA VAL A 256 12.28 -17.75 10.08
C VAL A 256 11.81 -18.48 8.84
N ASP A 257 11.92 -19.81 8.89
CA ASP A 257 11.35 -20.73 7.92
C ASP A 257 9.99 -20.21 7.42
N LEU A 258 9.92 -19.89 6.14
CA LEU A 258 8.67 -19.57 5.49
C LEU A 258 7.80 -20.83 5.49
N PRO A 259 6.68 -20.91 6.24
CA PRO A 259 5.86 -22.12 6.33
C PRO A 259 5.00 -22.32 5.07
N TYR A 260 5.39 -21.77 3.95
CA TYR A 260 4.76 -21.98 2.66
C TYR A 260 5.76 -22.53 1.64
N ALA A 261 6.11 -23.82 1.81
CA ALA A 261 6.50 -24.62 0.67
C ALA A 261 5.20 -24.93 -0.11
N PRO A 262 5.04 -24.48 -1.38
CA PRO A 262 3.91 -24.87 -2.18
C PRO A 262 3.92 -26.40 -2.27
N ARG A 263 2.84 -27.05 -1.81
CA ARG A 263 2.65 -28.47 -2.13
C ARG A 263 2.57 -28.55 -3.65
N PRO A 264 3.29 -29.50 -4.28
CA PRO A 264 3.16 -29.68 -5.72
C PRO A 264 1.67 -29.94 -6.04
N TRP A 265 1.17 -29.22 -7.03
CA TRP A 265 -0.18 -29.40 -7.55
C TRP A 265 -0.33 -30.87 -8.01
N PRO A 266 -1.42 -31.59 -7.63
CA PRO A 266 -1.61 -32.95 -8.08
C PRO A 266 -1.66 -32.96 -9.61
N SER A 267 -0.81 -33.79 -10.21
CA SER A 267 -0.68 -33.96 -11.67
C SER A 267 -1.86 -34.66 -12.36
N GLU A 268 -3.01 -34.83 -11.69
CA GLU A 268 -4.15 -35.58 -12.17
C GLU A 268 -5.44 -34.73 -12.32
N ALA A 269 -5.32 -33.43 -12.60
CA ALA A 269 -6.48 -32.58 -12.86
C ALA A 269 -6.27 -31.75 -14.13
N LEU A 270 -6.16 -32.41 -15.30
CA LEU A 270 -6.39 -31.90 -16.64
C LEU A 270 -7.27 -32.87 -17.40
#